data_51e0d4eeff105e63135bd9b9e55e0d0b
#
_entry.id   51e0d4eeff105e63135bd9b9e55e0d0b
#
_cell.length_a   1.000
_cell.length_b   1.000
_cell.length_c   1.000
_cell.angle_alpha   90.00
_cell.angle_beta   90.00
_cell.angle_gamma   90.00
#
_symmetry.space_group_name_H-M   'P 1'
#
loop_
_entity.id
_entity.type
_entity.pdbx_description
1 polymer ?
#
loop_
_entity_poly.entity_id
_entity_poly.type
_entity_poly.pdbx_seq_one_letter_code
_entity_poly.pdbx_strand_id
1 'polypeptide(L)'
;MFRASVSLTLCKGKKENDMRNLTTLCYIESDNRYLMLHRISKKHDVNKDKWIGVGGHFEQDESPEECLLREVKEETGLTLTDYRFRGLVTFISDQWQTEYMCLYTADGFEGTMTECDEGTLEWVDKDRLEQLTLWEGDKIFLRLLADNAPFFSLKLRYEGDVLKEAVLDGKKL
;
A
#
# COMPACT_ATOMS: atom_id res chain seq x y z
N MET A 1 -48.84 -2.56 -19.68
CA MET A 1 -47.50 -3.04 -20.02
C MET A 1 -46.67 -1.82 -20.42
N PHE A 2 -46.06 -1.13 -19.43
CA PHE A 2 -45.27 0.07 -19.66
C PHE A 2 -43.78 -0.30 -19.62
N ARG A 3 -43.09 -0.19 -20.74
CA ARG A 3 -41.63 -0.25 -20.81
C ARG A 3 -41.09 1.14 -20.51
N ALA A 4 -40.46 1.31 -19.36
CA ALA A 4 -39.66 2.49 -19.07
C ALA A 4 -38.33 2.36 -19.79
N SER A 5 -38.12 3.19 -20.81
CA SER A 5 -36.83 3.37 -21.48
C SER A 5 -35.96 4.26 -20.61
N VAL A 6 -34.94 3.69 -19.99
CA VAL A 6 -33.91 4.47 -19.29
C VAL A 6 -32.91 4.93 -20.34
N SER A 7 -33.00 6.20 -20.74
CA SER A 7 -32.01 6.86 -21.58
C SER A 7 -30.76 7.13 -20.74
N LEU A 8 -29.70 6.35 -20.93
CA LEU A 8 -28.37 6.71 -20.43
C LEU A 8 -27.78 7.81 -21.31
N THR A 9 -27.87 9.04 -20.82
CA THR A 9 -27.13 10.17 -21.40
C THR A 9 -25.66 10.00 -21.02
N LEU A 10 -24.86 9.52 -21.98
CA LEU A 10 -23.40 9.51 -21.88
C LEU A 10 -22.90 10.96 -21.82
N CYS A 11 -22.57 11.44 -20.63
CA CYS A 11 -21.75 12.65 -20.49
C CYS A 11 -20.36 12.38 -21.07
N LYS A 12 -20.11 12.81 -22.28
CA LYS A 12 -18.77 12.90 -22.87
C LYS A 12 -18.01 14.06 -22.20
N GLY A 13 -17.43 13.80 -21.03
CA GLY A 13 -16.35 14.58 -20.47
C GLY A 13 -15.18 13.62 -20.37
N LYS A 14 -14.10 13.83 -21.13
CA LYS A 14 -12.81 13.22 -20.85
C LYS A 14 -12.36 13.73 -19.48
N LYS A 15 -12.73 13.04 -18.41
CA LYS A 15 -11.91 13.01 -17.20
C LYS A 15 -10.71 12.14 -17.56
N GLU A 16 -9.52 12.70 -17.59
CA GLU A 16 -8.32 11.92 -17.39
C GLU A 16 -8.58 11.10 -16.13
N ASN A 17 -8.60 9.80 -16.29
CA ASN A 17 -8.82 8.87 -15.18
C ASN A 17 -7.51 8.89 -14.38
N ASP A 18 -7.42 9.80 -13.43
CA ASP A 18 -6.25 9.94 -12.57
C ASP A 18 -6.31 8.86 -11.49
N MET A 19 -5.84 7.66 -11.85
CA MET A 19 -5.72 6.51 -10.93
C MET A 19 -4.48 6.62 -10.02
N ARG A 20 -3.76 7.73 -10.07
CA ARG A 20 -2.51 7.96 -9.30
C ARG A 20 -2.69 7.94 -7.79
N ASN A 21 -3.90 7.86 -7.29
CA ASN A 21 -4.20 7.77 -5.87
C ASN A 21 -4.62 6.38 -5.38
N LEU A 22 -4.59 5.37 -6.27
CA LEU A 22 -4.76 3.98 -5.90
C LEU A 22 -3.41 3.28 -5.92
N THR A 23 -3.07 2.62 -4.83
CA THR A 23 -1.79 1.92 -4.67
C THR A 23 -1.97 0.56 -4.02
N THR A 24 -0.99 -0.30 -4.18
CA THR A 24 -0.81 -1.50 -3.36
C THR A 24 0.35 -1.29 -2.40
N LEU A 25 0.29 -1.95 -1.25
CA LEU A 25 1.37 -2.02 -0.27
C LEU A 25 1.41 -3.45 0.28
N CYS A 26 2.54 -4.13 0.12
CA CYS A 26 2.70 -5.52 0.49
C CYS A 26 3.85 -5.72 1.48
N TYR A 27 3.58 -6.44 2.55
CA TYR A 27 4.59 -6.94 3.48
C TYR A 27 4.81 -8.41 3.20
N ILE A 28 5.90 -8.72 2.47
CA ILE A 28 6.33 -10.10 2.20
C ILE A 28 7.05 -10.61 3.43
N GLU A 29 6.67 -11.80 3.93
CA GLU A 29 7.24 -12.35 5.15
C GLU A 29 7.94 -13.68 4.94
N SER A 30 9.05 -13.87 5.64
CA SER A 30 9.81 -15.13 5.76
C SER A 30 10.58 -15.15 7.07
N ASP A 31 10.55 -16.28 7.78
CA ASP A 31 11.34 -16.50 9.00
C ASP A 31 11.21 -15.38 10.04
N ASN A 32 9.99 -14.95 10.34
CA ASN A 32 9.67 -13.85 11.26
C ASN A 32 10.24 -12.49 10.85
N ARG A 33 10.49 -12.28 9.55
CA ARG A 33 10.97 -11.01 8.97
C ARG A 33 10.00 -10.50 7.91
N TYR A 34 9.98 -9.19 7.72
CA TYR A 34 9.38 -8.55 6.56
C TYR A 34 10.46 -8.09 5.58
N LEU A 35 10.19 -8.24 4.28
CA LEU A 35 10.97 -7.56 3.25
C LEU A 35 10.55 -6.09 3.24
N MET A 36 11.47 -5.22 3.61
CA MET A 36 11.25 -3.78 3.72
C MET A 36 12.05 -3.04 2.66
N LEU A 37 11.46 -2.00 2.09
CA LEU A 37 12.10 -1.08 1.16
C LEU A 37 12.47 0.23 1.88
N HIS A 38 13.76 0.55 1.96
CA HIS A 38 14.25 1.84 2.42
C HIS A 38 14.29 2.82 1.24
N ARG A 39 13.40 3.80 1.24
CA ARG A 39 13.20 4.79 0.15
C ARG A 39 14.27 5.89 0.19
N ILE A 40 15.37 5.71 -0.52
CA ILE A 40 16.52 6.64 -0.51
C ILE A 40 16.85 7.24 -1.88
N SER A 41 16.32 6.71 -2.97
CA SER A 41 16.76 7.06 -4.33
C SER A 41 16.16 8.37 -4.86
N LYS A 42 14.92 8.70 -4.53
CA LYS A 42 14.21 9.88 -5.08
C LYS A 42 14.28 11.08 -4.14
N LYS A 43 14.61 12.28 -4.70
CA LYS A 43 14.69 13.53 -3.91
C LYS A 43 13.33 14.06 -3.49
N HIS A 44 12.30 13.87 -4.32
CA HIS A 44 10.92 14.26 -4.08
C HIS A 44 10.07 12.99 -3.99
N ASP A 45 9.95 12.47 -2.79
CA ASP A 45 9.22 11.25 -2.47
C ASP A 45 8.53 11.45 -1.12
N VAL A 46 7.22 11.16 -1.05
CA VAL A 46 6.46 11.19 0.21
C VAL A 46 7.08 10.27 1.26
N ASN A 47 7.67 9.16 0.81
CA ASN A 47 8.31 8.15 1.67
C ASN A 47 9.83 8.34 1.80
N LYS A 48 10.37 9.52 1.46
CA LYS A 48 11.82 9.75 1.53
C LYS A 48 12.38 9.42 2.93
N ASP A 49 13.46 8.63 2.95
CA ASP A 49 14.14 8.15 4.15
C ASP A 49 13.28 7.26 5.06
N LYS A 50 12.11 6.81 4.61
CA LYS A 50 11.23 5.89 5.33
C LYS A 50 11.43 4.45 4.87
N TRP A 51 11.12 3.54 5.76
CA TRP A 51 11.02 2.12 5.49
C TRP A 51 9.55 1.74 5.30
N ILE A 52 9.24 1.14 4.19
CA ILE A 52 7.87 0.74 3.82
C ILE A 52 7.84 -0.70 3.30
N GLY A 53 6.66 -1.27 3.10
CA GLY A 53 6.49 -2.48 2.28
C GLY A 53 6.78 -2.22 0.81
N VAL A 54 6.64 -3.22 -0.03
CA VAL A 54 6.79 -3.12 -1.49
C VAL A 54 5.44 -2.92 -2.14
N GLY A 55 5.39 -2.19 -3.25
CA GLY A 55 4.16 -1.90 -3.98
C GLY A 55 4.19 -0.56 -4.67
N GLY A 56 3.13 -0.24 -5.41
CA GLY A 56 3.07 0.99 -6.19
C GLY A 56 1.69 1.29 -6.72
N HIS A 57 1.64 2.17 -7.71
CA HIS A 57 0.40 2.71 -8.25
C HIS A 57 -0.23 1.74 -9.24
N PHE A 58 -1.56 1.74 -9.25
CA PHE A 58 -2.33 1.01 -10.26
C PHE A 58 -2.05 1.58 -11.66
N GLU A 59 -1.91 0.69 -12.62
CA GLU A 59 -2.05 1.01 -14.03
C GLU A 59 -3.51 0.91 -14.49
N GLN A 60 -3.78 1.42 -15.70
CA GLN A 60 -5.14 1.36 -16.24
C GLN A 60 -5.58 -0.10 -16.41
N ASP A 61 -6.83 -0.37 -16.01
CA ASP A 61 -7.50 -1.67 -16.13
C ASP A 61 -6.92 -2.79 -15.23
N GLU A 62 -6.03 -2.46 -14.27
CA GLU A 62 -5.54 -3.43 -13.28
C GLU A 62 -6.53 -3.65 -12.13
N SER A 63 -6.67 -4.90 -11.71
CA SER A 63 -7.20 -5.25 -10.39
C SER A 63 -6.15 -5.02 -9.29
N PRO A 64 -6.55 -4.97 -8.01
CA PRO A 64 -5.59 -4.88 -6.90
C PRO A 64 -4.53 -6.00 -6.90
N GLU A 65 -4.91 -7.21 -7.30
CA GLU A 65 -4.01 -8.36 -7.36
C GLU A 65 -3.05 -8.25 -8.55
N GLU A 66 -3.50 -7.77 -9.71
CA GLU A 66 -2.64 -7.56 -10.87
C GLU A 66 -1.57 -6.50 -10.59
N CYS A 67 -1.98 -5.36 -10.00
CA CYS A 67 -1.05 -4.34 -9.54
C CYS A 67 -0.05 -4.89 -8.52
N LEU A 68 -0.53 -5.61 -7.50
CA LEU A 68 0.32 -6.24 -6.48
C LEU A 68 1.40 -7.13 -7.11
N LEU A 69 0.98 -8.06 -7.99
CA LEU A 69 1.88 -9.04 -8.59
C LEU A 69 2.92 -8.37 -9.51
N ARG A 70 2.52 -7.35 -10.28
CA ARG A 70 3.41 -6.58 -11.14
C ARG A 70 4.42 -5.80 -10.32
N GLU A 71 3.97 -4.98 -9.37
CA GLU A 71 4.84 -4.12 -8.55
C GLU A 71 5.84 -4.94 -7.74
N VAL A 72 5.40 -6.02 -7.07
CA VAL A 72 6.31 -6.89 -6.34
C VAL A 72 7.36 -7.50 -7.28
N LYS A 73 6.95 -7.92 -8.48
CA LYS A 73 7.89 -8.47 -9.47
C LYS A 73 8.91 -7.44 -9.93
N GLU A 74 8.47 -6.23 -10.22
CA GLU A 74 9.32 -5.13 -10.70
C GLU A 74 10.30 -4.67 -9.61
N GLU A 75 9.83 -4.44 -8.39
CA GLU A 75 10.65 -3.93 -7.30
C GLU A 75 11.59 -4.97 -6.69
N THR A 76 11.19 -6.23 -6.65
CA THR A 76 11.94 -7.26 -5.89
C THR A 76 12.50 -8.40 -6.72
N GLY A 77 12.00 -8.62 -7.93
CA GLY A 77 12.31 -9.82 -8.73
C GLY A 77 11.55 -11.08 -8.27
N LEU A 78 10.84 -11.02 -7.14
CA LEU A 78 10.08 -12.15 -6.61
C LEU A 78 8.73 -12.31 -7.32
N THR A 79 8.22 -13.51 -7.35
CA THR A 79 6.87 -13.84 -7.84
C THR A 79 6.07 -14.39 -6.67
N LEU A 80 5.01 -13.70 -6.27
CA LEU A 80 4.15 -14.15 -5.17
C LEU A 80 3.32 -15.36 -5.58
N THR A 81 3.22 -16.35 -4.70
CA THR A 81 2.43 -17.57 -4.85
C THR A 81 1.32 -17.70 -3.81
N ASP A 82 1.49 -17.06 -2.64
CA ASP A 82 0.45 -16.96 -1.62
C ASP A 82 0.48 -15.55 -1.02
N TYR A 83 -0.69 -14.90 -1.04
CA TYR A 83 -0.86 -13.53 -0.54
C TYR A 83 -2.29 -13.30 -0.06
N ARG A 84 -2.48 -12.34 0.83
CA ARG A 84 -3.78 -12.02 1.43
C ARG A 84 -4.03 -10.53 1.45
N PHE A 85 -5.20 -10.11 0.97
CA PHE A 85 -5.70 -8.75 1.13
C PHE A 85 -6.11 -8.52 2.58
N ARG A 86 -5.44 -7.60 3.27
CA ARG A 86 -5.57 -7.40 4.72
C ARG A 86 -6.44 -6.20 5.07
N GLY A 87 -6.43 -5.16 4.28
CA GLY A 87 -7.21 -3.97 4.56
C GLY A 87 -7.03 -2.87 3.53
N LEU A 88 -7.86 -1.84 3.66
CA LEU A 88 -7.76 -0.59 2.89
C LEU A 88 -7.25 0.51 3.81
N VAL A 89 -6.12 1.11 3.49
CA VAL A 89 -5.57 2.25 4.22
C VAL A 89 -5.79 3.52 3.41
N THR A 90 -6.43 4.53 4.01
CA THR A 90 -6.60 5.85 3.41
C THR A 90 -5.59 6.80 4.03
N PHE A 91 -4.59 7.19 3.25
CA PHE A 91 -3.57 8.16 3.65
C PHE A 91 -3.97 9.55 3.18
N ILE A 92 -4.14 10.48 4.11
CA ILE A 92 -4.51 11.88 3.85
C ILE A 92 -3.38 12.79 4.34
N SER A 93 -2.89 13.66 3.48
CA SER A 93 -1.83 14.61 3.80
C SER A 93 -2.24 16.02 3.35
N ASP A 94 -1.72 17.02 4.03
CA ASP A 94 -1.83 18.43 3.62
C ASP A 94 -0.84 18.80 2.49
N GLN A 95 0.12 17.92 2.18
CA GLN A 95 1.18 18.15 1.19
C GLN A 95 1.03 17.29 -0.07
N TRP A 96 0.31 16.15 0.02
CA TRP A 96 0.20 15.15 -1.02
C TRP A 96 -1.26 14.81 -1.31
N GLN A 97 -1.51 14.26 -2.49
CA GLN A 97 -2.85 13.74 -2.81
C GLN A 97 -3.21 12.61 -1.83
N THR A 98 -4.51 12.49 -1.53
CA THR A 98 -5.02 11.35 -0.77
C THR A 98 -4.76 10.07 -1.53
N GLU A 99 -4.16 9.08 -0.86
CA GLU A 99 -3.95 7.75 -1.40
C GLU A 99 -4.85 6.72 -0.72
N TYR A 100 -5.29 5.75 -1.51
CA TYR A 100 -6.03 4.58 -1.07
C TYR A 100 -5.16 3.35 -1.32
N MET A 101 -4.55 2.82 -0.27
CA MET A 101 -3.60 1.73 -0.35
C MET A 101 -4.28 0.39 -0.06
N CYS A 102 -4.28 -0.51 -1.02
CA CYS A 102 -4.65 -1.91 -0.85
C CYS A 102 -3.51 -2.62 -0.11
N LEU A 103 -3.71 -2.91 1.17
CA LEU A 103 -2.71 -3.51 2.05
C LEU A 103 -2.73 -5.03 1.95
N TYR A 104 -1.59 -5.63 1.64
CA TYR A 104 -1.40 -7.07 1.51
C TYR A 104 -0.31 -7.61 2.44
N THR A 105 -0.41 -8.88 2.77
CA THR A 105 0.70 -9.70 3.27
C THR A 105 0.91 -10.87 2.32
N ALA A 106 2.15 -11.35 2.19
CA ALA A 106 2.49 -12.51 1.39
C ALA A 106 3.52 -13.38 2.13
N ASP A 107 3.27 -14.68 2.22
CA ASP A 107 4.16 -15.67 2.84
C ASP A 107 4.58 -16.77 1.87
N GLY A 108 4.06 -16.76 0.63
CA GLY A 108 4.49 -17.61 -0.48
C GLY A 108 5.09 -16.79 -1.62
N PHE A 109 6.32 -17.10 -2.00
CA PHE A 109 6.98 -16.47 -3.13
C PHE A 109 8.08 -17.37 -3.72
N GLU A 110 8.42 -17.11 -4.99
CA GLU A 110 9.47 -17.79 -5.74
C GLU A 110 10.39 -16.76 -6.42
N GLY A 111 11.57 -17.23 -6.83
CA GLY A 111 12.54 -16.41 -7.56
C GLY A 111 13.69 -15.93 -6.68
N THR A 112 14.49 -15.04 -7.26
CA THR A 112 15.66 -14.46 -6.59
C THR A 112 15.48 -12.96 -6.52
N MET A 113 15.74 -12.39 -5.36
CA MET A 113 15.66 -10.94 -5.15
C MET A 113 16.68 -10.21 -6.02
N THR A 114 16.23 -9.14 -6.64
CA THR A 114 17.04 -8.22 -7.46
C THR A 114 17.22 -6.89 -6.76
N GLU A 115 18.12 -6.04 -7.27
CA GLU A 115 18.24 -4.67 -6.81
C GLU A 115 17.00 -3.86 -7.19
N CYS A 116 16.60 -2.94 -6.31
CA CYS A 116 15.46 -2.05 -6.51
C CYS A 116 15.94 -0.64 -6.83
N ASP A 117 15.45 -0.04 -7.91
CA ASP A 117 15.81 1.32 -8.33
C ASP A 117 15.30 2.41 -7.36
N GLU A 118 14.30 2.08 -6.54
CA GLU A 118 13.65 3.03 -5.63
C GLU A 118 14.32 3.11 -4.25
N GLY A 119 15.19 2.16 -3.93
CA GLY A 119 15.88 2.11 -2.64
C GLY A 119 16.57 0.80 -2.36
N THR A 120 16.79 0.52 -1.09
CA THR A 120 17.43 -0.71 -0.64
C THR A 120 16.41 -1.66 -0.04
N LEU A 121 16.38 -2.91 -0.53
CA LEU A 121 15.56 -3.98 0.02
C LEU A 121 16.33 -4.71 1.12
N GLU A 122 15.68 -4.92 2.26
CA GLU A 122 16.26 -5.64 3.39
C GLU A 122 15.22 -6.48 4.11
N TRP A 123 15.60 -7.71 4.50
CA TRP A 123 14.83 -8.54 5.40
C TRP A 123 15.02 -8.08 6.84
N VAL A 124 14.00 -7.47 7.43
CA VAL A 124 14.03 -6.89 8.78
C VAL A 124 13.23 -7.76 9.73
N ASP A 125 13.84 -8.13 10.86
CA ASP A 125 13.16 -8.85 11.93
C ASP A 125 11.95 -8.05 12.43
N LYS A 126 10.80 -8.71 12.61
CA LYS A 126 9.57 -8.03 13.07
C LYS A 126 9.75 -7.31 14.40
N ASP A 127 10.61 -7.83 15.28
CA ASP A 127 10.92 -7.20 16.57
C ASP A 127 11.74 -5.90 16.45
N ARG A 128 12.32 -5.64 15.27
CA ARG A 128 13.13 -4.45 15.01
C ARG A 128 12.39 -3.35 14.25
N LEU A 129 11.16 -3.60 13.79
CA LEU A 129 10.39 -2.65 12.99
C LEU A 129 10.21 -1.30 13.69
N GLU A 130 9.98 -1.28 15.00
CA GLU A 130 9.82 -0.03 15.77
C GLU A 130 11.09 0.84 15.83
N GLN A 131 12.25 0.27 15.50
CA GLN A 131 13.52 0.99 15.44
C GLN A 131 13.76 1.69 14.10
N LEU A 132 12.95 1.36 13.09
CA LEU A 132 13.03 1.94 11.76
C LEU A 132 12.32 3.29 11.69
N THR A 133 12.73 4.12 10.74
CA THR A 133 12.02 5.34 10.40
C THR A 133 10.76 4.99 9.59
N LEU A 134 9.65 4.79 10.29
CA LEU A 134 8.34 4.50 9.73
C LEU A 134 7.44 5.74 9.82
N TRP A 135 6.35 5.74 9.04
CA TRP A 135 5.21 6.59 9.35
C TRP A 135 4.55 6.11 10.65
N GLU A 136 4.09 7.02 11.50
CA GLU A 136 3.42 6.63 12.76
C GLU A 136 2.17 5.77 12.53
N GLY A 137 1.44 6.03 11.44
CA GLY A 137 0.29 5.23 11.04
C GLY A 137 0.63 3.81 10.60
N ASP A 138 1.84 3.61 10.05
CA ASP A 138 2.28 2.27 9.63
C ASP A 138 2.42 1.34 10.84
N LYS A 139 2.85 1.88 11.97
CA LYS A 139 2.92 1.12 13.23
C LYS A 139 1.55 0.59 13.67
N ILE A 140 0.46 1.30 13.33
CA ILE A 140 -0.90 0.87 13.65
C ILE A 140 -1.25 -0.36 12.84
N PHE A 141 -1.14 -0.31 11.50
CA PHE A 141 -1.52 -1.46 10.69
C PHE A 141 -0.52 -2.62 10.81
N LEU A 142 0.77 -2.36 11.06
CA LEU A 142 1.74 -3.43 11.32
C LEU A 142 1.38 -4.24 12.59
N ARG A 143 0.86 -3.58 13.62
CA ARG A 143 0.31 -4.30 14.80
C ARG A 143 -0.93 -5.10 14.45
N LEU A 144 -1.87 -4.54 13.66
CA LEU A 144 -3.03 -5.27 13.19
C LEU A 144 -2.64 -6.51 12.36
N LEU A 145 -1.59 -6.39 11.52
CA LEU A 145 -1.05 -7.54 10.77
C LEU A 145 -0.44 -8.59 11.70
N ALA A 146 0.35 -8.17 12.69
CA ALA A 146 0.96 -9.07 13.67
C ALA A 146 -0.09 -9.83 14.51
N ASP A 147 -1.18 -9.16 14.88
CA ASP A 147 -2.31 -9.74 15.61
C ASP A 147 -3.25 -10.56 14.71
N ASN A 148 -2.91 -10.71 13.43
CA ASN A 148 -3.75 -11.38 12.42
C ASN A 148 -5.21 -10.87 12.44
N ALA A 149 -5.38 -9.56 12.58
CA ALA A 149 -6.70 -8.92 12.59
C ALA A 149 -7.50 -9.28 11.33
N PRO A 150 -8.86 -9.34 11.41
CA PRO A 150 -9.71 -9.42 10.23
C PRO A 150 -9.46 -8.27 9.27
N PHE A 151 -10.03 -8.34 8.05
CA PHE A 151 -9.99 -7.22 7.10
C PHE A 151 -10.48 -5.93 7.77
N PHE A 152 -9.75 -4.83 7.56
CA PHE A 152 -10.02 -3.54 8.19
C PHE A 152 -9.95 -2.37 7.20
N SER A 153 -10.58 -1.27 7.58
CA SER A 153 -10.42 0.03 6.93
C SER A 153 -9.74 0.99 7.91
N LEU A 154 -8.58 1.52 7.54
CA LEU A 154 -7.81 2.44 8.40
C LEU A 154 -7.61 3.77 7.68
N LYS A 155 -8.13 4.86 8.25
CA LYS A 155 -7.89 6.22 7.77
C LYS A 155 -6.84 6.89 8.64
N LEU A 156 -5.82 7.45 7.99
CA LEU A 156 -4.70 8.16 8.61
C LEU A 156 -4.64 9.58 8.04
N ARG A 157 -4.66 10.59 8.91
CA ARG A 157 -4.54 12.00 8.49
C ARG A 157 -3.27 12.61 9.08
N TYR A 158 -2.47 13.20 8.22
CA TYR A 158 -1.23 13.86 8.55
C TYR A 158 -1.26 15.35 8.27
N GLU A 159 -0.54 16.11 9.09
CA GLU A 159 -0.10 17.48 8.83
C GLU A 159 1.45 17.47 8.85
N GLY A 160 2.07 17.71 7.70
CA GLY A 160 3.47 17.35 7.52
C GLY A 160 3.70 15.87 7.81
N ASP A 161 4.69 15.55 8.61
CA ASP A 161 5.00 14.17 9.04
C ASP A 161 4.28 13.75 10.34
N VAL A 162 3.38 14.60 10.88
CA VAL A 162 2.73 14.34 12.16
C VAL A 162 1.36 13.72 11.96
N LEU A 163 1.14 12.51 12.49
CA LEU A 163 -0.16 11.85 12.51
C LEU A 163 -1.13 12.63 13.43
N LYS A 164 -2.20 13.19 12.89
CA LYS A 164 -3.23 13.97 13.60
C LYS A 164 -4.49 13.18 13.92
N GLU A 165 -4.81 12.21 13.08
CA GLU A 165 -6.00 11.40 13.26
C GLU A 165 -5.78 10.00 12.70
N ALA A 166 -6.23 9.00 13.46
CA ALA A 166 -6.36 7.63 13.01
C ALA A 166 -7.78 7.15 13.30
N VAL A 167 -8.41 6.52 12.30
CA VAL A 167 -9.77 5.97 12.40
C VAL A 167 -9.75 4.54 11.87
N LEU A 168 -10.09 3.58 12.73
CA LEU A 168 -10.16 2.16 12.40
C LEU A 168 -11.62 1.73 12.34
N ASP A 169 -12.06 1.19 11.19
CA ASP A 169 -13.44 0.72 10.95
C ASP A 169 -14.50 1.75 11.39
N GLY A 170 -14.24 3.03 11.06
CA GLY A 170 -15.12 4.15 11.39
C GLY A 170 -15.02 4.66 12.83
N LYS A 171 -14.17 4.07 13.67
CA LYS A 171 -13.96 4.48 15.06
C LYS A 171 -12.60 5.17 15.22
N LYS A 172 -12.61 6.35 15.86
CA LYS A 172 -11.38 7.09 16.16
C LYS A 172 -10.56 6.33 17.21
N LEU A 173 -9.25 6.19 16.96
CA LEU A 173 -8.28 5.61 17.87
C LEU A 173 -7.74 6.64 18.87
#